data_16702e23d0947d2694155ead443e7d46
#
_entry.id   16702e23d0947d2694155ead443e7d46
#
_cell.length_a   1.000
_cell.length_b   1.000
_cell.length_c   1.000
_cell.angle_alpha   90.00
_cell.angle_beta   90.00
_cell.angle_gamma   90.00
#
_symmetry.space_group_name_H-M   'P 1'
#
loop_
_entity.id
_entity.type
_entity.pdbx_description
1 polymer ?
#
loop_
_entity_poly.entity_id
_entity_poly.type
_entity_poly.pdbx_seq_one_letter_code
_entity_poly.pdbx_strand_id
1 'polypeptide(L)'
;MEYFFATCKGICPTMNSQLKRVQKAYKDDQSVKIMSFTVDPENDTIEALKKYAVEHDAIDGKWHFFTGDRADLYELARKSFFLLKPAEAENLDYAGGDFMHTNNFVLIDTKRRIRGYYDGTNPDEVDELIADIRILNFE
;
A
#
# COMPACT_ATOMS: atom_id res chain seq x y z
N MET A 1 -0.48 4.07 2.84
CA MET A 1 -1.11 2.78 2.42
C MET A 1 -0.77 2.49 0.96
N GLU A 2 -0.76 1.25 0.58
CA GLU A 2 -0.45 0.78 -0.78
C GLU A 2 -1.34 -0.40 -1.16
N TYR A 3 -1.39 -0.69 -2.46
CA TYR A 3 -1.87 -1.97 -3.00
C TYR A 3 -0.70 -2.73 -3.62
N PHE A 4 -0.65 -4.04 -3.42
CA PHE A 4 0.46 -4.88 -3.90
C PHE A 4 -0.01 -6.33 -4.13
N PHE A 5 0.88 -7.18 -4.64
CA PHE A 5 0.69 -8.63 -4.57
C PHE A 5 2.04 -9.33 -4.34
N ALA A 6 1.99 -10.39 -3.53
CA ALA A 6 3.23 -11.02 -3.02
C ALA A 6 4.08 -11.69 -4.11
N THR A 7 3.46 -12.14 -5.20
CA THR A 7 4.18 -12.77 -6.31
C THR A 7 4.68 -11.77 -7.36
N CYS A 8 4.43 -10.48 -7.15
CA CYS A 8 4.92 -9.43 -8.04
C CYS A 8 6.45 -9.39 -8.04
N LYS A 9 7.04 -9.47 -9.22
CA LYS A 9 8.50 -9.42 -9.38
C LYS A 9 8.99 -8.09 -9.94
N GLY A 10 8.07 -7.18 -10.24
CA GLY A 10 8.37 -5.87 -10.82
C GLY A 10 8.45 -4.76 -9.79
N ILE A 11 7.45 -3.88 -9.79
CA ILE A 11 7.46 -2.67 -8.95
C ILE A 11 7.21 -2.94 -7.48
N CYS A 12 6.54 -4.04 -7.10
CA CYS A 12 6.18 -4.28 -5.70
C CYS A 12 7.40 -4.44 -4.78
N PRO A 13 8.45 -5.19 -5.17
CA PRO A 13 9.67 -5.23 -4.35
C PRO A 13 10.29 -3.85 -4.16
N THR A 14 10.31 -3.02 -5.20
CA THR A 14 10.80 -1.65 -5.12
C THR A 14 9.97 -0.80 -4.17
N MET A 15 8.65 -0.85 -4.30
CA MET A 15 7.72 -0.14 -3.42
C MET A 15 7.89 -0.57 -1.97
N ASN A 16 8.01 -1.87 -1.71
CA ASN A 16 8.14 -2.37 -0.35
C ASN A 16 9.49 -2.04 0.26
N SER A 17 10.55 -1.94 -0.55
CA SER A 17 11.83 -1.40 -0.09
C SER A 17 11.70 0.05 0.34
N GLN A 18 10.92 0.85 -0.37
CA GLN A 18 10.66 2.23 0.00
C GLN A 18 9.80 2.31 1.27
N LEU A 19 8.82 1.42 1.43
CA LEU A 19 8.03 1.38 2.67
C LEU A 19 8.87 1.01 3.89
N LYS A 20 9.91 0.20 3.71
CA LYS A 20 10.86 -0.06 4.80
C LYS A 20 11.53 1.22 5.27
N ARG A 21 11.84 2.14 4.36
CA ARG A 21 12.40 3.45 4.72
C ARG A 21 11.43 4.25 5.57
N VAL A 22 10.15 4.26 5.19
CA VAL A 22 9.10 4.91 5.97
C VAL A 22 8.97 4.28 7.35
N GLN A 23 8.96 2.95 7.40
CA GLN A 23 8.89 2.22 8.66
C GLN A 23 10.08 2.57 9.57
N LYS A 24 11.28 2.61 9.03
CA LYS A 24 12.49 2.96 9.77
C LYS A 24 12.44 4.38 10.31
N ALA A 25 11.95 5.33 9.51
CA ALA A 25 11.86 6.73 9.89
C ALA A 25 10.92 6.95 11.08
N TYR A 26 9.87 6.14 11.18
CA TYR A 26 8.83 6.27 12.22
C TYR A 26 8.75 5.03 13.12
N LYS A 27 9.86 4.31 13.27
CA LYS A 27 9.91 3.07 14.03
C LYS A 27 9.39 3.23 15.45
N ASP A 28 9.72 4.32 16.09
CA ASP A 28 9.36 4.59 17.49
C ASP A 28 8.06 5.40 17.62
N ASP A 29 7.45 5.80 16.52
CA ASP A 29 6.22 6.58 16.51
C ASP A 29 5.02 5.66 16.32
N GLN A 30 4.29 5.40 17.38
CA GLN A 30 3.12 4.51 17.35
C GLN A 30 1.92 5.11 16.64
N SER A 31 1.92 6.40 16.35
CA SER A 31 0.84 7.05 15.62
C SER A 31 0.89 6.79 14.12
N VAL A 32 2.05 6.35 13.60
CA VAL A 32 2.23 6.08 12.17
C VAL A 32 2.07 4.58 11.91
N LYS A 33 1.15 4.24 10.99
CA LYS A 33 0.89 2.87 10.59
C LYS A 33 1.02 2.74 9.08
N ILE A 34 1.52 1.59 8.64
CA ILE A 34 1.60 1.25 7.22
C ILE A 34 0.56 0.16 6.94
N MET A 35 -0.19 0.33 5.86
CA MET A 35 -1.24 -0.59 5.47
C MET A 35 -1.01 -1.03 4.03
N SER A 36 -0.88 -2.33 3.82
CA SER A 36 -0.70 -2.93 2.50
C SER A 36 -1.87 -3.87 2.20
N PHE A 37 -2.61 -3.58 1.13
CA PHE A 37 -3.76 -4.37 0.69
C PHE A 37 -3.36 -5.19 -0.53
N THR A 38 -3.66 -6.49 -0.50
CA THR A 38 -3.40 -7.31 -1.67
C THR A 38 -4.39 -7.03 -2.79
N VAL A 39 -3.90 -7.13 -4.04
CA VAL A 39 -4.74 -7.11 -5.24
C VAL A 39 -5.00 -8.52 -5.77
N ASP A 40 -4.42 -9.54 -5.13
CA ASP A 40 -4.51 -10.94 -5.55
C ASP A 40 -4.86 -11.84 -4.37
N PRO A 41 -6.05 -11.68 -3.78
CA PRO A 41 -6.41 -12.41 -2.56
C PRO A 41 -6.49 -13.93 -2.73
N GLU A 42 -6.67 -14.41 -3.96
CA GLU A 42 -6.72 -15.85 -4.23
C GLU A 42 -5.37 -16.52 -3.96
N ASN A 43 -4.27 -15.85 -4.29
CA ASN A 43 -2.91 -16.34 -4.07
C ASN A 43 -2.31 -15.82 -2.77
N ASP A 44 -2.67 -14.62 -2.37
CA ASP A 44 -2.17 -13.99 -1.15
C ASP A 44 -3.05 -14.35 0.04
N THR A 45 -2.94 -15.60 0.46
CA THR A 45 -3.62 -16.10 1.66
C THR A 45 -3.03 -15.47 2.92
N ILE A 46 -3.71 -15.63 4.05
CA ILE A 46 -3.20 -15.13 5.34
C ILE A 46 -1.81 -15.68 5.63
N GLU A 47 -1.57 -16.97 5.34
CA GLU A 47 -0.26 -17.59 5.55
C GLU A 47 0.81 -16.99 4.63
N ALA A 48 0.45 -16.78 3.35
CA ALA A 48 1.36 -16.18 2.38
C ALA A 48 1.74 -14.75 2.79
N LEU A 49 0.77 -13.97 3.29
CA LEU A 49 0.99 -12.61 3.75
C LEU A 49 1.86 -12.58 5.01
N LYS A 50 1.68 -13.51 5.92
CA LYS A 50 2.54 -13.60 7.10
C LYS A 50 3.99 -13.87 6.72
N LYS A 51 4.21 -14.79 5.77
CA LYS A 51 5.54 -15.09 5.25
C LYS A 51 6.15 -13.87 4.58
N TYR A 52 5.37 -13.18 3.76
CA TYR A 52 5.79 -11.98 3.06
C TYR A 52 6.20 -10.88 4.05
N ALA A 53 5.42 -10.70 5.11
CA ALA A 53 5.72 -9.72 6.15
C ALA A 53 7.08 -9.99 6.81
N VAL A 54 7.36 -11.26 7.12
CA VAL A 54 8.65 -11.65 7.69
C VAL A 54 9.79 -11.40 6.70
N GLU A 55 9.61 -11.74 5.43
CA GLU A 55 10.61 -11.53 4.39
C GLU A 55 10.94 -10.05 4.17
N HIS A 56 9.99 -9.17 4.42
CA HIS A 56 10.17 -7.72 4.25
C HIS A 56 10.40 -6.99 5.56
N ASP A 57 10.68 -7.71 6.65
CA ASP A 57 11.01 -7.14 7.96
C ASP A 57 9.92 -6.22 8.51
N ALA A 58 8.66 -6.53 8.22
CA ALA A 58 7.54 -5.75 8.72
C ALA A 58 7.43 -5.87 10.24
N ILE A 59 7.35 -4.73 10.91
CA ILE A 59 7.23 -4.70 12.36
C ILE A 59 5.78 -4.92 12.75
N ASP A 60 5.56 -5.90 13.65
CA ASP A 60 4.24 -6.22 14.17
C ASP A 60 3.63 -4.97 14.84
N GLY A 61 2.37 -4.70 14.54
CA GLY A 61 1.69 -3.52 15.06
C GLY A 61 2.00 -2.22 14.35
N LYS A 62 2.96 -2.21 13.44
CA LYS A 62 3.34 -1.03 12.64
C LYS A 62 2.94 -1.17 11.19
N TRP A 63 3.25 -2.30 10.57
CA TRP A 63 2.97 -2.57 9.17
C TRP A 63 1.99 -3.74 9.08
N HIS A 64 0.80 -3.45 8.58
CA HIS A 64 -0.30 -4.41 8.50
C HIS A 64 -0.57 -4.80 7.06
N PHE A 65 -0.81 -6.08 6.84
CA PHE A 65 -1.17 -6.64 5.52
C PHE A 65 -2.63 -7.09 5.57
N PHE A 66 -3.39 -6.73 4.55
CA PHE A 66 -4.82 -7.00 4.49
C PHE A 66 -5.18 -7.80 3.25
N THR A 67 -6.06 -8.78 3.42
CA THR A 67 -6.67 -9.53 2.34
C THR A 67 -8.18 -9.57 2.56
N GLY A 68 -8.91 -10.03 1.58
CA GLY A 68 -10.36 -10.14 1.65
C GLY A 68 -10.94 -10.55 0.31
N ASP A 69 -12.21 -10.22 0.10
CA ASP A 69 -12.86 -10.44 -1.17
C ASP A 69 -12.28 -9.48 -2.22
N ARG A 70 -11.93 -10.03 -3.38
CA ARG A 70 -11.34 -9.26 -4.49
C ARG A 70 -12.21 -8.08 -4.90
N ALA A 71 -13.53 -8.30 -5.02
CA ALA A 71 -14.45 -7.23 -5.39
C ALA A 71 -14.45 -6.11 -4.36
N ASP A 72 -14.41 -6.45 -3.09
CA ASP A 72 -14.37 -5.46 -2.00
C ASP A 72 -13.06 -4.69 -1.99
N LEU A 73 -11.95 -5.38 -2.20
CA LEU A 73 -10.62 -4.73 -2.26
C LEU A 73 -10.54 -3.74 -3.42
N TYR A 74 -11.06 -4.11 -4.58
CA TYR A 74 -11.05 -3.26 -5.76
C TYR A 74 -12.01 -2.08 -5.62
N GLU A 75 -13.17 -2.31 -5.03
CA GLU A 75 -14.12 -1.24 -4.75
C GLU A 75 -13.53 -0.21 -3.79
N LEU A 76 -12.85 -0.67 -2.75
CA LEU A 76 -12.16 0.20 -1.80
C LEU A 76 -11.12 1.06 -2.51
N ALA A 77 -10.31 0.46 -3.39
CA ALA A 77 -9.31 1.19 -4.15
C ALA A 77 -9.92 2.26 -5.03
N ARG A 78 -11.02 1.92 -5.72
CA ARG A 78 -11.67 2.82 -6.66
C ARG A 78 -12.46 3.92 -5.99
N LYS A 79 -13.29 3.56 -5.00
CA LYS A 79 -14.25 4.51 -4.41
C LYS A 79 -13.70 5.27 -3.23
N SER A 80 -12.83 4.64 -2.45
CA SER A 80 -12.32 5.27 -1.22
C SER A 80 -10.95 5.90 -1.39
N PHE A 81 -10.09 5.28 -2.19
CA PHE A 81 -8.72 5.79 -2.38
C PHE A 81 -8.48 6.40 -3.76
N PHE A 82 -9.45 6.29 -4.66
CA PHE A 82 -9.37 6.88 -6.01
C PHE A 82 -8.13 6.43 -6.79
N LEU A 83 -7.69 5.19 -6.57
CA LEU A 83 -6.49 4.65 -7.20
C LEU A 83 -6.75 4.08 -8.59
N LEU A 84 -8.02 3.82 -8.92
CA LEU A 84 -8.43 3.34 -10.25
C LEU A 84 -9.28 4.39 -10.93
N LYS A 85 -8.95 4.64 -12.20
CA LYS A 85 -9.80 5.44 -13.07
C LYS A 85 -10.96 4.56 -13.58
N PRO A 86 -12.11 5.15 -13.99
CA PRO A 86 -13.24 4.37 -14.47
C PRO A 86 -12.90 3.38 -15.59
N ALA A 87 -12.05 3.79 -16.54
CA ALA A 87 -11.64 2.92 -17.64
C ALA A 87 -10.81 1.72 -17.17
N GLU A 88 -10.00 1.91 -16.17
CA GLU A 88 -9.21 0.83 -15.56
C GLU A 88 -10.11 -0.12 -14.78
N ALA A 89 -11.15 0.39 -14.15
CA ALA A 89 -12.11 -0.41 -13.41
C ALA A 89 -12.87 -1.37 -14.32
N GLU A 90 -13.14 -0.99 -15.56
CA GLU A 90 -13.80 -1.84 -16.53
C GLU A 90 -12.93 -3.02 -16.96
N ASN A 91 -11.62 -2.86 -16.89
CA ASN A 91 -10.65 -3.88 -17.28
C ASN A 91 -10.34 -4.87 -16.16
N LEU A 92 -10.92 -4.72 -14.99
CA LEU A 92 -10.66 -5.59 -13.85
C LEU A 92 -11.18 -7.01 -14.05
N ASP A 93 -12.13 -7.19 -14.95
CA ASP A 93 -12.66 -8.51 -15.30
C ASP A 93 -11.79 -9.26 -16.30
N TYR A 94 -10.75 -8.64 -16.79
CA TYR A 94 -9.80 -9.28 -17.68
C TYR A 94 -8.98 -10.31 -16.92
N ALA A 95 -9.23 -11.54 -17.30
CA ALA A 95 -8.56 -12.65 -16.70
C ALA A 95 -7.04 -12.47 -16.70
N GLY A 96 -6.49 -12.70 -15.60
CA GLY A 96 -5.10 -13.10 -15.50
C GLY A 96 -4.11 -12.01 -15.51
N GLY A 97 -4.45 -10.80 -15.56
CA GLY A 97 -3.30 -10.03 -15.58
C GLY A 97 -3.40 -8.61 -15.23
N ASP A 98 -4.49 -8.10 -15.47
CA ASP A 98 -4.66 -6.71 -15.17
C ASP A 98 -5.15 -6.55 -13.76
N PHE A 99 -4.26 -6.98 -12.87
CA PHE A 99 -4.36 -6.50 -11.53
C PHE A 99 -4.27 -4.98 -11.58
N MET A 100 -4.90 -4.38 -10.64
CA MET A 100 -4.76 -2.99 -10.36
C MET A 100 -3.29 -2.65 -10.18
N HIS A 101 -2.68 -2.10 -11.22
CA HIS A 101 -1.30 -1.66 -11.16
C HIS A 101 -1.26 -0.22 -10.70
N THR A 102 -1.16 -0.04 -9.40
CA THR A 102 -0.89 1.28 -8.85
C THR A 102 0.45 1.28 -8.14
N ASN A 103 1.28 2.24 -8.47
CA ASN A 103 2.55 2.46 -7.80
C ASN A 103 2.45 3.62 -6.79
N ASN A 104 1.24 4.03 -6.46
CA ASN A 104 1.04 5.13 -5.53
C ASN A 104 0.97 4.68 -4.09
N PHE A 105 1.68 5.40 -3.23
CA PHE A 105 1.40 5.40 -1.80
C PHE A 105 0.38 6.49 -1.51
N VAL A 106 -0.54 6.21 -0.60
CA VAL A 106 -1.57 7.16 -0.18
C VAL A 106 -1.33 7.53 1.26
N LEU A 107 -1.21 8.82 1.53
CA LEU A 107 -1.10 9.34 2.89
C LEU A 107 -2.49 9.70 3.40
N ILE A 108 -2.85 9.12 4.53
CA ILE A 108 -4.16 9.28 5.15
C ILE A 108 -3.97 9.79 6.57
N ASP A 109 -4.72 10.83 6.95
CA ASP A 109 -4.62 11.41 8.29
C ASP A 109 -5.52 10.69 9.31
N THR A 110 -5.49 11.14 10.55
CA THR A 110 -6.28 10.56 11.64
C THR A 110 -7.78 10.77 11.48
N LYS A 111 -8.17 11.69 10.63
CA LYS A 111 -9.58 11.96 10.30
C LYS A 111 -10.03 11.20 9.05
N ARG A 112 -9.22 10.26 8.56
CA ARG A 112 -9.47 9.42 7.38
C ARG A 112 -9.57 10.22 6.08
N ARG A 113 -8.87 11.35 6.02
CA ARG A 113 -8.79 12.17 4.80
C ARG A 113 -7.51 11.82 4.04
N ILE A 114 -7.62 11.76 2.71
CA ILE A 114 -6.46 11.58 1.86
C ILE A 114 -5.70 12.91 1.81
N ARG A 115 -4.43 12.88 2.15
CA ARG A 115 -3.59 14.07 2.21
C ARG A 115 -2.57 14.13 1.08
N GLY A 116 -2.33 13.04 0.38
CA GLY A 116 -1.44 13.04 -0.76
C GLY A 116 -1.27 11.68 -1.39
N TYR A 117 -0.75 11.71 -2.63
CA TYR A 117 -0.35 10.54 -3.40
C TYR A 117 1.12 10.68 -3.75
N TYR A 118 1.87 9.58 -3.63
CA TYR A 118 3.32 9.57 -3.84
C TYR A 118 3.68 8.35 -4.68
N ASP A 119 4.57 8.54 -5.66
CA ASP A 119 5.08 7.42 -6.44
C ASP A 119 6.01 6.58 -5.55
N GLY A 120 5.55 5.38 -5.20
CA GLY A 120 6.28 4.47 -4.32
C GLY A 120 7.53 3.87 -4.94
N THR A 121 7.77 4.11 -6.22
CA THR A 121 9.01 3.71 -6.91
C THR A 121 10.02 4.83 -7.00
N ASN A 122 9.65 6.04 -6.64
CA ASN A 122 10.50 7.23 -6.72
C ASN A 122 11.02 7.61 -5.34
N PRO A 123 12.33 7.43 -5.06
CA PRO A 123 12.89 7.75 -3.74
C PRO A 123 12.66 9.20 -3.30
N ASP A 124 12.67 10.14 -4.24
CA ASP A 124 12.48 11.56 -3.93
C ASP A 124 11.06 11.84 -3.44
N GLU A 125 10.05 11.21 -4.06
CA GLU A 125 8.67 11.34 -3.61
C GLU A 125 8.45 10.65 -2.27
N VAL A 126 9.14 9.55 -2.02
CA VAL A 126 9.10 8.88 -0.73
C VAL A 126 9.74 9.75 0.37
N ASP A 127 10.80 10.48 0.04
CA ASP A 127 11.36 11.47 0.96
C ASP A 127 10.35 12.57 1.30
N GLU A 128 9.58 13.03 0.30
CA GLU A 128 8.50 13.99 0.53
C GLU A 128 7.41 13.39 1.43
N LEU A 129 7.06 12.12 1.20
CA LEU A 129 6.09 11.42 2.05
C LEU A 129 6.54 11.40 3.51
N ILE A 130 7.80 11.04 3.73
CA ILE A 130 8.37 10.99 5.09
C ILE A 130 8.31 12.38 5.75
N ALA A 131 8.63 13.43 5.01
CA ALA A 131 8.54 14.80 5.52
C ALA A 131 7.09 15.21 5.81
N ASP A 132 6.17 14.87 4.92
CA ASP A 132 4.75 15.23 5.06
C ASP A 132 4.09 14.52 6.23
N ILE A 133 4.46 13.27 6.51
CA ILE A 133 3.99 12.57 7.71
C ILE A 133 4.37 13.35 8.97
N ARG A 134 5.59 13.85 9.01
CA ARG A 134 6.05 14.65 10.15
C ARG A 134 5.21 15.91 10.33
N ILE A 135 4.89 16.58 9.23
CA ILE A 135 4.05 17.78 9.25
C ILE A 135 2.66 17.44 9.81
N LEU A 136 2.06 16.33 9.38
CA LEU A 136 0.75 15.91 9.85
C LEU A 136 0.74 15.60 11.35
N ASN A 137 1.84 15.11 11.89
CA ASN A 137 1.93 14.80 13.32
C ASN A 137 1.88 16.04 14.20
N PHE A 138 2.07 17.23 13.62
CA PHE A 138 1.96 18.51 14.33
C PHE A 138 0.61 19.21 14.14
N GLU A 139 -0.30 18.62 13.39
CA GLU A 139 -1.64 19.20 13.22
C GLU A 139 -2.59 18.96 14.39
#